data_be63afdc35de709c5ad9e12578a74698
#
_entry.id   be63afdc35de709c5ad9e12578a74698
#
_cell.length_a   1.000
_cell.length_b   1.000
_cell.length_c   1.000
_cell.angle_alpha   90.00
_cell.angle_beta   90.00
_cell.angle_gamma   90.00
#
_symmetry.space_group_name_H-M   'P 1'
#
loop_
_entity.id
_entity.type
_entity.pdbx_description
1 polymer ?
#
loop_
_entity_poly.entity_id
_entity_poly.type
_entity_poly.pdbx_seq_one_letter_code
_entity_poly.pdbx_strand_id
1 'polypeptide(L)'
;RVVKETIPFEPNIKKYVATPANATVLRAKLQDRVEAMEEYANTIEINQPEWNDTKIGVVTSGISYQYVKETFGDKASYLKLGMTFPFPTKLVKDFCSKVDKVYVVEEMDPYLEEYMKQNGIECIGKDLIPRYYELNTDIVRASLLGEKPENYSSDVKAVVRPPVLCAGCPHRGLF
;
A
#
# COMPACT_ATOMS: atom_id res chain seq x y z
N ARG A 1 -7.50 -16.00 29.14
CA ARG A 1 -7.87 -16.46 27.80
C ARG A 1 -9.39 -16.57 27.73
N VAL A 2 -10.04 -15.73 26.95
CA VAL A 2 -11.50 -15.84 26.74
C VAL A 2 -11.71 -16.94 25.69
N VAL A 3 -12.38 -18.02 26.10
CA VAL A 3 -12.82 -19.07 25.18
C VAL A 3 -14.09 -18.56 24.52
N LYS A 4 -14.02 -18.27 23.22
CA LYS A 4 -15.22 -17.93 22.45
C LYS A 4 -16.00 -19.19 22.12
N GLU A 5 -17.32 -19.10 22.14
CA GLU A 5 -18.17 -20.16 21.65
C GLU A 5 -17.85 -20.48 20.18
N THR A 6 -17.79 -21.75 19.87
CA THR A 6 -17.55 -22.21 18.49
C THR A 6 -18.81 -22.01 17.66
N ILE A 7 -18.67 -21.32 16.53
CA ILE A 7 -19.76 -21.21 15.56
C ILE A 7 -19.88 -22.57 14.84
N PRO A 8 -21.04 -23.22 14.87
CA PRO A 8 -21.21 -24.51 14.18
C PRO A 8 -21.03 -24.32 12.66
N PHE A 9 -20.41 -25.32 12.04
CA PHE A 9 -20.25 -25.32 10.59
C PHE A 9 -21.58 -25.73 9.92
N GLU A 10 -22.12 -24.83 9.09
CA GLU A 10 -23.27 -25.13 8.25
C GLU A 10 -22.82 -25.31 6.79
N PRO A 11 -23.03 -26.48 6.18
CA PRO A 11 -22.70 -26.73 4.79
C PRO A 11 -23.48 -25.79 3.86
N ASN A 12 -22.77 -25.00 3.05
CA ASN A 12 -23.39 -24.16 2.04
C ASN A 12 -22.67 -24.33 0.69
N ILE A 13 -23.10 -25.34 -0.07
CA ILE A 13 -22.51 -25.70 -1.37
C ILE A 13 -22.58 -24.52 -2.35
N LYS A 14 -23.72 -23.83 -2.39
CA LYS A 14 -23.90 -22.68 -3.31
C LYS A 14 -22.96 -21.52 -3.02
N LYS A 15 -22.51 -21.37 -1.78
CA LYS A 15 -21.58 -20.30 -1.38
C LYS A 15 -20.11 -20.70 -1.55
N TYR A 16 -19.78 -21.95 -1.24
CA TYR A 16 -18.36 -22.35 -1.09
C TYR A 16 -17.83 -23.22 -2.22
N VAL A 17 -18.69 -23.78 -3.07
CA VAL A 17 -18.26 -24.68 -4.14
C VAL A 17 -18.47 -24.03 -5.51
N ALA A 18 -17.38 -23.71 -6.21
CA ALA A 18 -17.39 -23.08 -7.52
C ALA A 18 -17.48 -24.13 -8.65
N THR A 19 -18.57 -24.91 -8.67
CA THR A 19 -18.89 -25.71 -9.87
C THR A 19 -19.19 -24.78 -11.06
N PRO A 20 -19.01 -25.23 -12.33
CA PRO A 20 -19.21 -24.37 -13.50
C PRO A 20 -20.54 -23.58 -13.48
N ALA A 21 -21.65 -24.26 -13.20
CA ALA A 21 -22.96 -23.61 -13.11
C ALA A 21 -23.06 -22.61 -11.95
N ASN A 22 -22.47 -22.90 -10.81
CA ASN A 22 -22.50 -22.03 -9.64
C ASN A 22 -21.51 -20.87 -9.78
N ALA A 23 -20.37 -21.08 -10.43
CA ALA A 23 -19.33 -20.06 -10.65
C ALA A 23 -19.87 -18.84 -11.40
N THR A 24 -20.75 -19.03 -12.38
CA THR A 24 -21.39 -17.92 -13.11
C THR A 24 -22.20 -16.99 -12.19
N VAL A 25 -22.99 -17.59 -11.29
CA VAL A 25 -23.77 -16.82 -10.31
C VAL A 25 -22.88 -16.15 -9.27
N LEU A 26 -21.84 -16.86 -8.81
CA LEU A 26 -20.87 -16.32 -7.85
C LEU A 26 -20.07 -15.16 -8.47
N ARG A 27 -19.74 -15.24 -9.76
CA ARG A 27 -19.02 -14.17 -10.47
C ARG A 27 -19.83 -12.88 -10.55
N ALA A 28 -21.13 -12.96 -10.86
CA ALA A 28 -21.99 -11.79 -10.86
C ALA A 28 -22.05 -11.13 -9.47
N LYS A 29 -22.29 -11.94 -8.42
CA LYS A 29 -22.28 -11.45 -7.04
C LYS A 29 -20.93 -10.88 -6.58
N LEU A 30 -19.83 -11.39 -7.13
CA LEU A 30 -18.50 -10.82 -6.86
C LEU A 30 -18.37 -9.44 -7.48
N GLN A 31 -18.86 -9.25 -8.71
CA GLN A 31 -18.82 -7.95 -9.39
C GLN A 31 -19.59 -6.89 -8.61
N ASP A 32 -20.84 -7.17 -8.24
CA ASP A 32 -21.67 -6.27 -7.43
C ASP A 32 -20.96 -5.87 -6.12
N ARG A 33 -20.30 -6.85 -5.50
CA ARG A 33 -19.57 -6.64 -4.25
C ARG A 33 -18.32 -5.77 -4.43
N VAL A 34 -17.56 -5.98 -5.53
CA VAL A 34 -16.37 -5.18 -5.84
C VAL A 34 -16.76 -3.73 -6.12
N GLU A 35 -17.85 -3.49 -6.85
CA GLU A 35 -18.36 -2.15 -7.10
C GLU A 35 -18.79 -1.44 -5.81
N ALA A 36 -19.53 -2.14 -4.93
CA ALA A 36 -19.89 -1.60 -3.62
C ALA A 36 -18.67 -1.32 -2.74
N MET A 37 -17.64 -2.16 -2.81
CA MET A 37 -16.38 -1.95 -2.08
C MET A 37 -15.60 -0.76 -2.63
N GLU A 38 -15.62 -0.49 -3.94
CA GLU A 38 -14.99 0.70 -4.52
C GLU A 38 -15.65 1.99 -4.01
N GLU A 39 -16.97 2.04 -4.00
CA GLU A 39 -17.71 3.19 -3.43
C GLU A 39 -17.36 3.37 -1.94
N TYR A 40 -17.27 2.29 -1.19
CA TYR A 40 -16.86 2.32 0.21
C TYR A 40 -15.42 2.80 0.38
N ALA A 41 -14.48 2.32 -0.47
CA ALA A 41 -13.07 2.73 -0.42
C ALA A 41 -12.87 4.23 -0.68
N ASN A 42 -13.76 4.87 -1.44
CA ASN A 42 -13.74 6.31 -1.68
C ASN A 42 -14.15 7.15 -0.46
N THR A 43 -14.79 6.55 0.55
CA THR A 43 -15.38 7.28 1.69
C THR A 43 -14.90 6.82 3.07
N ILE A 44 -14.22 5.68 3.13
CA ILE A 44 -13.75 5.10 4.40
C ILE A 44 -12.70 6.00 5.08
N GLU A 45 -12.77 6.12 6.38
CA GLU A 45 -11.89 6.99 7.18
C GLU A 45 -10.39 6.68 7.07
N ILE A 46 -10.03 5.42 6.80
CA ILE A 46 -8.63 5.03 6.63
C ILE A 46 -7.99 5.48 5.31
N ASN A 47 -8.79 6.03 4.39
CA ASN A 47 -8.39 6.60 3.10
C ASN A 47 -8.59 8.13 3.08
N GLN A 48 -8.40 8.81 4.18
CA GLN A 48 -8.60 10.27 4.24
C GLN A 48 -7.34 11.04 3.84
N PRO A 49 -7.49 12.16 3.10
CA PRO A 49 -6.38 13.04 2.81
C PRO A 49 -5.99 13.85 4.05
N GLU A 50 -4.71 14.07 4.22
CA GLU A 50 -4.12 15.01 5.16
C GLU A 50 -3.66 16.23 4.37
N TRP A 51 -4.31 17.37 4.59
CA TRP A 51 -4.05 18.60 3.86
C TRP A 51 -3.04 19.49 4.58
N ASN A 52 -1.97 19.89 3.86
CA ASN A 52 -0.98 20.88 4.26
C ASN A 52 -0.68 21.80 3.05
N ASP A 53 0.57 21.95 2.61
CA ASP A 53 0.89 22.65 1.37
C ASP A 53 0.42 21.87 0.15
N THR A 54 -0.25 22.51 -0.78
CA THR A 54 -0.83 21.92 -2.00
C THR A 54 0.11 21.94 -3.21
N LYS A 55 1.31 22.46 -3.08
CA LYS A 55 2.34 22.39 -4.15
C LYS A 55 2.75 20.94 -4.45
N ILE A 56 2.73 20.09 -3.41
CA ILE A 56 3.09 18.69 -3.53
C ILE A 56 1.98 17.85 -2.89
N GLY A 57 1.45 16.90 -3.65
CA GLY A 57 0.62 15.83 -3.15
C GLY A 57 1.34 14.49 -3.24
N VAL A 58 1.24 13.67 -2.20
CA VAL A 58 1.83 12.33 -2.18
C VAL A 58 0.75 11.30 -1.95
N VAL A 59 0.58 10.40 -2.92
CA VAL A 59 -0.27 9.21 -2.78
C VAL A 59 0.60 8.04 -2.36
N THR A 60 0.22 7.35 -1.30
CA THR A 60 1.04 6.31 -0.69
C THR A 60 0.21 5.31 0.11
N SER A 61 0.81 4.20 0.52
CA SER A 61 0.18 3.20 1.39
C SER A 61 1.19 2.62 2.39
N GLY A 62 0.68 1.96 3.41
CA GLY A 62 1.50 1.25 4.39
C GLY A 62 2.55 2.12 5.08
N ILE A 63 3.75 1.55 5.25
CA ILE A 63 4.87 2.21 5.92
C ILE A 63 5.48 3.35 5.11
N SER A 64 5.36 3.31 3.78
CA SER A 64 5.88 4.38 2.90
C SER A 64 5.31 5.76 3.25
N TYR A 65 4.10 5.82 3.85
CA TYR A 65 3.54 7.05 4.38
C TYR A 65 4.43 7.71 5.45
N GLN A 66 5.03 6.94 6.34
CA GLN A 66 5.91 7.48 7.38
C GLN A 66 7.18 8.08 6.76
N TYR A 67 7.75 7.41 5.75
CA TYR A 67 8.94 7.89 5.07
C TYR A 67 8.70 9.21 4.33
N VAL A 68 7.57 9.35 3.64
CA VAL A 68 7.24 10.62 2.95
C VAL A 68 6.89 11.72 3.94
N LYS A 69 6.21 11.38 5.03
CA LYS A 69 5.87 12.34 6.09
C LYS A 69 7.12 12.91 6.75
N GLU A 70 8.11 12.07 7.04
CA GLU A 70 9.41 12.51 7.57
C GLU A 70 10.21 13.31 6.54
N THR A 71 10.08 12.98 5.24
CA THR A 71 10.76 13.68 4.16
C THR A 71 10.25 15.10 3.96
N PHE A 72 8.94 15.30 3.88
CA PHE A 72 8.33 16.57 3.50
C PHE A 72 7.72 17.35 4.68
N GLY A 73 7.35 16.68 5.77
CA GLY A 73 6.64 17.33 6.89
C GLY A 73 5.37 18.04 6.40
N ASP A 74 5.20 19.30 6.77
CA ASP A 74 4.04 20.11 6.37
C ASP A 74 4.17 20.74 4.97
N LYS A 75 5.25 20.44 4.24
CA LYS A 75 5.50 20.97 2.88
C LYS A 75 4.78 20.18 1.78
N ALA A 76 4.04 19.15 2.14
CA ALA A 76 3.25 18.34 1.21
C ALA A 76 1.91 17.95 1.85
N SER A 77 0.92 17.71 1.00
CA SER A 77 -0.34 17.05 1.37
C SER A 77 -0.24 15.55 1.06
N TYR A 78 -0.93 14.73 1.84
CA TYR A 78 -0.82 13.28 1.75
C TYR A 78 -2.17 12.63 1.55
N LEU A 79 -2.21 11.62 0.70
CA LEU A 79 -3.31 10.66 0.65
C LEU A 79 -2.76 9.28 0.98
N LYS A 80 -2.91 8.88 2.23
CA LYS A 80 -2.58 7.53 2.67
C LYS A 80 -3.75 6.60 2.39
N LEU A 81 -3.53 5.59 1.56
CA LEU A 81 -4.52 4.56 1.30
C LEU A 81 -4.33 3.39 2.27
N GLY A 82 -5.24 3.24 3.21
CA GLY A 82 -5.32 2.08 4.10
C GLY A 82 -6.06 0.91 3.45
N MET A 83 -7.00 1.21 2.54
CA MET A 83 -7.66 0.25 1.67
C MET A 83 -7.32 0.57 0.22
N THR A 84 -6.43 -0.24 -0.38
CA THR A 84 -5.90 -0.03 -1.74
C THR A 84 -6.69 -0.77 -2.82
N PHE A 85 -7.46 -1.79 -2.44
CA PHE A 85 -8.29 -2.55 -3.37
C PHE A 85 -9.73 -2.73 -2.84
N PRO A 86 -10.77 -2.46 -3.67
CA PRO A 86 -10.67 -1.83 -4.99
C PRO A 86 -10.07 -0.44 -4.92
N PHE A 87 -9.43 0.01 -6.00
CA PHE A 87 -8.75 1.30 -6.00
C PHE A 87 -9.76 2.46 -5.88
N PRO A 88 -9.60 3.38 -4.93
CA PRO A 88 -10.55 4.47 -4.68
C PRO A 88 -10.41 5.60 -5.70
N THR A 89 -10.82 5.32 -6.94
CA THR A 89 -10.58 6.18 -8.10
C THR A 89 -11.06 7.62 -7.92
N LYS A 90 -12.28 7.80 -7.37
CA LYS A 90 -12.87 9.14 -7.18
C LYS A 90 -12.08 9.96 -6.16
N LEU A 91 -11.75 9.35 -5.02
CA LEU A 91 -10.98 10.00 -3.96
C LEU A 91 -9.59 10.41 -4.44
N VAL A 92 -8.89 9.51 -5.15
CA VAL A 92 -7.54 9.81 -5.66
C VAL A 92 -7.58 10.91 -6.71
N LYS A 93 -8.55 10.90 -7.64
CA LYS A 93 -8.74 11.98 -8.61
C LYS A 93 -9.03 13.31 -7.94
N ASP A 94 -9.93 13.33 -6.96
CA ASP A 94 -10.26 14.54 -6.22
C ASP A 94 -9.05 15.11 -5.48
N PHE A 95 -8.28 14.25 -4.82
CA PHE A 95 -7.04 14.65 -4.15
C PHE A 95 -6.02 15.23 -5.14
N CYS A 96 -5.73 14.50 -6.22
CA CYS A 96 -4.73 14.91 -7.20
C CYS A 96 -5.11 16.19 -7.94
N SER A 97 -6.39 16.48 -8.11
CA SER A 97 -6.86 17.73 -8.75
C SER A 97 -6.62 19.00 -7.91
N LYS A 98 -6.28 18.85 -6.64
CA LYS A 98 -6.11 19.95 -5.68
C LYS A 98 -4.65 20.24 -5.34
N VAL A 99 -3.71 19.58 -6.00
CA VAL A 99 -2.28 19.74 -5.80
C VAL A 99 -1.57 20.01 -7.13
N ASP A 100 -0.45 20.74 -7.09
CA ASP A 100 0.26 21.13 -8.32
C ASP A 100 1.11 19.99 -8.88
N LYS A 101 1.70 19.16 -8.02
CA LYS A 101 2.57 18.04 -8.40
C LYS A 101 2.24 16.80 -7.58
N VAL A 102 2.10 15.67 -8.25
CA VAL A 102 1.73 14.40 -7.63
C VAL A 102 2.91 13.43 -7.64
N TYR A 103 3.30 12.98 -6.45
CA TYR A 103 4.19 11.83 -6.29
C TYR A 103 3.42 10.59 -5.84
N VAL A 104 3.90 9.43 -6.29
CA VAL A 104 3.47 8.13 -5.76
C VAL A 104 4.66 7.45 -5.10
N VAL A 105 4.54 7.14 -3.83
CA VAL A 105 5.59 6.46 -3.08
C VAL A 105 5.06 5.16 -2.52
N GLU A 106 5.54 4.09 -3.09
CA GLU A 106 5.20 2.70 -2.75
C GLU A 106 6.42 1.79 -2.88
N GLU A 107 6.47 0.73 -2.12
CA GLU A 107 7.54 -0.26 -2.21
C GLU A 107 7.32 -1.21 -3.39
N MET A 108 8.41 -1.77 -3.90
CA MET A 108 8.43 -2.78 -4.96
C MET A 108 7.73 -2.34 -6.26
N ASP A 109 6.74 -3.09 -6.72
CA ASP A 109 6.07 -2.88 -8.00
C ASP A 109 5.10 -1.67 -8.00
N PRO A 110 4.87 -1.05 -9.16
CA PRO A 110 4.09 0.20 -9.29
C PRO A 110 2.57 -0.06 -9.25
N TYR A 111 2.05 -0.60 -8.17
CA TYR A 111 0.63 -0.92 -8.04
C TYR A 111 -0.26 0.33 -8.05
N LEU A 112 0.02 1.28 -7.16
CA LEU A 112 -0.76 2.53 -7.09
C LEU A 112 -0.53 3.39 -8.34
N GLU A 113 0.72 3.50 -8.76
CA GLU A 113 1.11 4.27 -9.95
C GLU A 113 0.42 3.76 -11.21
N GLU A 114 0.35 2.44 -11.42
CA GLU A 114 -0.33 1.85 -12.58
C GLU A 114 -1.83 2.13 -12.56
N TYR A 115 -2.50 1.97 -11.42
CA TYR A 115 -3.91 2.32 -11.29
C TYR A 115 -4.18 3.80 -11.53
N MET A 116 -3.31 4.69 -11.04
CA MET A 116 -3.44 6.13 -11.28
C MET A 116 -3.27 6.44 -12.77
N LYS A 117 -2.23 5.93 -13.42
CA LYS A 117 -1.98 6.13 -14.85
C LYS A 117 -3.11 5.56 -15.73
N GLN A 118 -3.63 4.37 -15.42
CA GLN A 118 -4.79 3.78 -16.10
C GLN A 118 -6.05 4.68 -16.01
N ASN A 119 -6.16 5.43 -14.94
CA ASN A 119 -7.28 6.36 -14.72
C ASN A 119 -7.01 7.78 -15.23
N GLY A 120 -5.92 8.00 -15.96
CA GLY A 120 -5.55 9.29 -16.55
C GLY A 120 -5.03 10.31 -15.53
N ILE A 121 -4.51 9.85 -14.39
CA ILE A 121 -3.90 10.71 -13.37
C ILE A 121 -2.39 10.75 -13.62
N GLU A 122 -1.87 11.94 -13.92
CA GLU A 122 -0.44 12.16 -14.07
C GLU A 122 0.24 12.12 -12.69
N CYS A 123 1.29 11.33 -12.58
CA CYS A 123 2.05 11.17 -11.35
C CYS A 123 3.48 10.74 -11.61
N ILE A 124 4.37 11.01 -10.67
CA ILE A 124 5.77 10.63 -10.68
C ILE A 124 5.97 9.58 -9.58
N GLY A 125 6.38 8.39 -9.96
CA GLY A 125 6.57 7.25 -9.04
C GLY A 125 7.90 6.55 -9.31
N LYS A 126 7.86 5.39 -9.97
CA LYS A 126 9.03 4.53 -10.19
C LYS A 126 10.08 5.08 -11.14
N ASP A 127 9.82 6.20 -11.79
CA ASP A 127 10.86 6.96 -12.50
C ASP A 127 11.92 7.52 -11.54
N LEU A 128 11.55 7.78 -10.27
CA LEU A 128 12.44 8.28 -9.24
C LEU A 128 12.61 7.29 -8.08
N ILE A 129 11.53 6.63 -7.65
CA ILE A 129 11.52 5.71 -6.51
C ILE A 129 12.01 4.32 -6.95
N PRO A 130 13.04 3.74 -6.30
CA PRO A 130 13.56 2.44 -6.70
C PRO A 130 12.52 1.31 -6.56
N ARG A 131 12.64 0.30 -7.43
CA ARG A 131 11.79 -0.90 -7.44
C ARG A 131 12.31 -2.03 -6.56
N TYR A 132 13.55 -1.91 -6.09
CA TYR A 132 14.25 -2.97 -5.39
C TYR A 132 14.47 -2.60 -3.94
N TYR A 133 14.43 -3.60 -3.09
CA TYR A 133 14.69 -3.50 -1.67
C TYR A 133 13.66 -2.65 -0.92
N GLU A 134 13.87 -2.54 0.37
CA GLU A 134 13.06 -1.74 1.28
C GLU A 134 13.28 -0.25 1.04
N LEU A 135 12.24 0.53 1.18
CA LEU A 135 12.35 1.98 1.26
C LEU A 135 12.70 2.38 2.69
N ASN A 136 13.27 3.56 2.81
CA ASN A 136 13.44 4.29 4.07
C ASN A 136 13.43 5.80 3.77
N THR A 137 13.46 6.60 4.79
CA THR A 137 13.42 8.06 4.66
C THR A 137 14.57 8.61 3.82
N ASP A 138 15.78 8.08 3.99
CA ASP A 138 16.98 8.55 3.25
C ASP A 138 16.87 8.27 1.76
N ILE A 139 16.38 7.08 1.39
CA ILE A 139 16.14 6.72 -0.01
C ILE A 139 15.08 7.63 -0.61
N VAL A 140 13.99 7.88 0.10
CA VAL A 140 12.91 8.76 -0.37
C VAL A 140 13.41 10.20 -0.53
N ARG A 141 14.18 10.73 0.42
CA ARG A 141 14.81 12.05 0.34
C ARG A 141 15.77 12.16 -0.84
N ALA A 142 16.65 11.19 -1.00
CA ALA A 142 17.58 11.16 -2.12
C ALA A 142 16.86 11.13 -3.46
N SER A 143 15.79 10.33 -3.56
CA SER A 143 15.00 10.16 -4.80
C SER A 143 14.19 11.41 -5.17
N LEU A 144 13.54 12.04 -4.20
CA LEU A 144 12.57 13.12 -4.47
C LEU A 144 13.16 14.52 -4.29
N LEU A 145 14.14 14.69 -3.39
CA LEU A 145 14.75 15.99 -3.09
C LEU A 145 16.20 16.10 -3.60
N GLY A 146 16.83 15.00 -4.04
CA GLY A 146 18.23 14.96 -4.42
C GLY A 146 19.19 15.11 -3.24
N GLU A 147 18.71 14.98 -2.01
CA GLU A 147 19.51 15.06 -0.80
C GLU A 147 20.33 13.78 -0.62
N LYS A 148 21.61 13.92 -0.33
CA LYS A 148 22.46 12.76 0.00
C LYS A 148 22.31 12.45 1.50
N PRO A 149 22.00 11.21 1.87
CA PRO A 149 21.93 10.83 3.28
C PRO A 149 23.32 10.95 3.93
N GLU A 150 23.34 11.39 5.17
CA GLU A 150 24.53 11.32 6.00
C GLU A 150 24.79 9.86 6.39
N ASN A 151 25.74 9.21 5.75
CA ASN A 151 26.10 7.84 6.08
C ASN A 151 27.13 7.82 7.21
N TYR A 152 26.77 7.25 8.34
CA TYR A 152 27.74 6.86 9.36
C TYR A 152 28.45 5.60 8.88
N SER A 153 29.68 5.74 8.38
CA SER A 153 30.53 4.60 8.03
C SER A 153 31.30 4.12 9.25
N SER A 154 31.42 2.81 9.39
CA SER A 154 32.27 2.17 10.40
C SER A 154 33.27 1.23 9.71
N ASP A 155 34.53 1.27 10.13
CA ASP A 155 35.54 0.33 9.65
C ASP A 155 35.34 -1.10 10.21
N VAL A 156 34.40 -1.28 11.11
CA VAL A 156 34.02 -2.58 11.67
C VAL A 156 33.31 -3.43 10.62
N LYS A 157 33.98 -4.50 10.18
CA LYS A 157 33.36 -5.50 9.31
C LYS A 157 32.35 -6.31 10.11
N ALA A 158 31.07 -6.15 9.78
CA ALA A 158 30.02 -6.98 10.35
C ALA A 158 30.23 -8.45 9.96
N VAL A 159 30.04 -9.35 10.92
CA VAL A 159 30.05 -10.79 10.65
C VAL A 159 28.82 -11.13 9.82
N VAL A 160 29.04 -11.79 8.67
CA VAL A 160 27.94 -12.26 7.84
C VAL A 160 27.11 -13.29 8.61
N ARG A 161 25.83 -13.01 8.80
CA ARG A 161 24.88 -13.94 9.41
C ARG A 161 23.97 -14.49 8.31
N PRO A 162 24.16 -15.74 7.87
CA PRO A 162 23.20 -16.36 6.96
C PRO A 162 21.83 -16.49 7.66
N PRO A 163 20.73 -16.49 6.92
CA PRO A 163 19.41 -16.76 7.48
C PRO A 163 19.40 -18.10 8.23
N VAL A 164 19.03 -18.08 9.51
CA VAL A 164 18.94 -19.28 10.34
C VAL A 164 17.57 -19.32 11.01
N LEU A 165 17.05 -20.53 11.21
CA LEU A 165 15.82 -20.71 11.97
C LEU A 165 16.06 -20.39 13.45
N CYS A 166 15.34 -19.39 13.97
CA CYS A 166 15.43 -18.98 15.38
C CYS A 166 15.07 -20.12 16.34
N ALA A 167 15.58 -20.07 17.57
CA ALA A 167 15.11 -20.96 18.63
C ALA A 167 13.61 -20.72 18.90
N GLY A 168 12.83 -21.79 18.91
CA GLY A 168 11.35 -21.71 19.04
C GLY A 168 10.59 -21.37 17.76
N CYS A 169 11.26 -21.26 16.61
CA CYS A 169 10.60 -21.07 15.34
C CYS A 169 9.68 -22.24 14.98
N PRO A 170 8.39 -22.04 14.68
CA PRO A 170 7.48 -23.14 14.31
C PRO A 170 7.91 -23.88 13.05
N HIS A 171 8.64 -23.25 12.14
CA HIS A 171 9.17 -23.87 10.93
C HIS A 171 10.22 -24.97 11.20
N ARG A 172 10.88 -24.97 12.38
CA ARG A 172 11.87 -26.01 12.72
C ARG A 172 11.27 -27.42 12.80
N GLY A 173 9.97 -27.53 13.03
CA GLY A 173 9.28 -28.81 13.02
C GLY A 173 8.94 -29.32 11.63
N LEU A 174 9.08 -28.47 10.62
CA LEU A 174 8.79 -28.79 9.22
C LEU A 174 10.06 -29.19 8.45
N PHE A 175 11.21 -28.63 8.82
CA PHE A 175 12.53 -28.89 8.26
C PHE A 175 13.38 -29.77 9.18
#